data_ea110417ad9f65746784db62c0ce18b8
#
_entry.id   ea110417ad9f65746784db62c0ce18b8
#
_cell.length_a   1.000
_cell.length_b   1.000
_cell.length_c   1.000
_cell.angle_alpha   90.00
_cell.angle_beta   90.00
_cell.angle_gamma   90.00
#
_symmetry.space_group_name_H-M   'P 1'
#
loop_
_entity.id
_entity.type
_entity.pdbx_description
1 polymer ?
#
loop_
_entity_poly.entity_id
_entity_poly.type
_entity_poly.pdbx_seq_one_letter_code
_entity_poly.pdbx_strand_id
1 'polypeptide(L)'
;MIITITLNPALDRTLRIEHPLEVGKLNRSSSSHLEPGGKGINVSRAVKALGGNSIALGFTAGTNGRVMKDMLTAADIHYDFVDVAGQLRVNTQILDAQGGHTEVNEPGSKLDDADFLRLIDRMENYLDEGNIFVLAGSTPPEDRKSVV
;
A
#
# COMPACT_ATOMS: atom_id res chain seq x y z
N MET A 1 20.80 3.01 -6.10
CA MET A 1 19.42 3.53 -5.88
C MET A 1 18.68 2.58 -4.95
N ILE A 2 17.59 3.04 -4.26
CA ILE A 2 16.76 2.18 -3.40
C ILE A 2 15.55 1.71 -4.19
N ILE A 3 15.34 0.40 -4.24
CA ILE A 3 14.18 -0.24 -4.87
C ILE A 3 13.33 -0.83 -3.75
N THR A 4 12.14 -0.28 -3.52
CA THR A 4 11.24 -0.78 -2.48
C THR A 4 10.21 -1.72 -3.09
N ILE A 5 9.87 -2.80 -2.41
CA ILE A 5 8.89 -3.78 -2.88
C ILE A 5 7.78 -3.90 -1.85
N THR A 6 6.54 -3.67 -2.29
CA THR A 6 5.34 -3.80 -1.46
C THR A 6 4.40 -4.82 -2.12
N LEU A 7 4.30 -6.02 -1.55
CA LEU A 7 3.47 -7.08 -2.12
C LEU A 7 1.97 -6.87 -1.87
N ASN A 8 1.61 -6.16 -0.80
CA ASN A 8 0.22 -5.92 -0.43
C ASN A 8 0.00 -4.44 -0.07
N PRO A 9 0.16 -3.52 -1.04
CA PRO A 9 -0.07 -2.10 -0.82
C PRO A 9 -1.53 -1.81 -0.50
N ALA A 10 -1.80 -0.60 -0.03
CA ALA A 10 -3.13 -0.14 0.36
C ALA A 10 -3.30 1.35 0.06
N LEU A 11 -4.54 1.83 0.11
CA LEU A 11 -4.83 3.20 0.49
C LEU A 11 -5.14 3.21 1.98
N ASP A 12 -4.42 4.01 2.75
CA ASP A 12 -4.66 4.18 4.17
C ASP A 12 -5.60 5.39 4.36
N ARG A 13 -6.81 5.11 4.89
CA ARG A 13 -7.84 6.12 5.18
C ARG A 13 -7.88 6.39 6.66
N THR A 14 -7.67 7.65 7.06
CA THR A 14 -7.86 8.11 8.43
C THR A 14 -9.16 8.90 8.54
N LEU A 15 -10.07 8.44 9.38
CA LEU A 15 -11.31 9.13 9.75
C LEU A 15 -11.16 9.71 11.16
N ARG A 16 -11.54 10.96 11.36
CA ARG A 16 -11.63 11.57 12.69
C ARG A 16 -13.08 11.73 13.09
N ILE A 17 -13.41 11.37 14.32
CA ILE A 17 -14.74 11.56 14.93
C ILE A 17 -14.60 12.37 16.20
N GLU A 18 -15.60 13.25 16.47
CA GLU A 18 -15.56 14.22 17.58
C GLU A 18 -16.07 13.64 18.91
N HIS A 19 -16.43 12.37 18.93
CA HIS A 19 -16.92 11.63 20.08
C HIS A 19 -16.29 10.24 20.13
N PRO A 20 -16.35 9.50 21.23
CA PRO A 20 -15.92 8.11 21.28
C PRO A 20 -16.63 7.26 20.23
N LEU A 21 -15.91 6.30 19.63
CA LEU A 21 -16.52 5.38 18.66
C LEU A 21 -17.59 4.52 19.36
N GLU A 22 -18.84 4.63 18.89
CA GLU A 22 -19.96 3.87 19.40
C GLU A 22 -20.28 2.68 18.48
N VAL A 23 -19.99 1.46 18.97
CA VAL A 23 -20.30 0.24 18.23
C VAL A 23 -21.82 0.05 18.14
N GLY A 24 -22.30 -0.31 16.94
CA GLY A 24 -23.74 -0.52 16.69
C GLY A 24 -24.54 0.77 16.47
N LYS A 25 -23.90 1.93 16.43
CA LYS A 25 -24.54 3.21 16.16
C LYS A 25 -23.95 3.90 14.92
N LEU A 26 -24.65 4.95 14.46
CA LEU A 26 -24.15 5.82 13.40
C LEU A 26 -23.08 6.76 13.98
N ASN A 27 -21.85 6.63 13.49
CA ASN A 27 -20.75 7.55 13.76
C ASN A 27 -20.50 8.41 12.52
N ARG A 28 -20.37 9.72 12.69
CA ARG A 28 -20.05 10.65 11.61
C ARG A 28 -18.64 11.19 11.77
N SER A 29 -17.83 11.09 10.70
CA SER A 29 -16.50 11.68 10.71
C SER A 29 -16.58 13.19 10.47
N SER A 30 -15.75 13.94 11.18
CA SER A 30 -15.50 15.37 10.95
C SER A 30 -14.48 15.60 9.84
N SER A 31 -13.60 14.64 9.60
CA SER A 31 -12.63 14.68 8.49
C SER A 31 -12.26 13.29 7.99
N SER A 32 -11.82 13.25 6.75
CA SER A 32 -11.28 12.04 6.10
C SER A 32 -10.00 12.40 5.37
N HIS A 33 -8.94 11.63 5.59
CA HIS A 33 -7.67 11.75 4.91
C HIS A 33 -7.29 10.42 4.27
N LEU A 34 -6.71 10.47 3.05
CA LEU A 34 -6.33 9.29 2.29
C LEU A 34 -4.85 9.42 1.89
N GLU A 35 -4.08 8.36 2.09
CA GLU A 35 -2.66 8.31 1.75
C GLU A 35 -2.29 7.00 1.07
N PRO A 36 -1.25 6.99 0.21
CA PRO A 36 -0.64 5.74 -0.25
C PRO A 36 -0.04 5.01 0.93
N GLY A 37 -0.40 3.74 1.10
CA GLY A 37 0.03 2.88 2.20
C GLY A 37 0.74 1.62 1.74
N GLY A 38 1.41 1.00 2.70
CA GLY A 38 2.26 -0.16 2.53
C GLY A 38 3.69 0.13 2.96
N LYS A 39 4.32 -0.83 3.64
CA LYS A 39 5.61 -0.58 4.30
C LYS A 39 6.73 -0.21 3.33
N GLY A 40 6.80 -0.85 2.15
CA GLY A 40 7.79 -0.46 1.13
C GLY A 40 7.50 0.93 0.55
N ILE A 41 6.22 1.28 0.31
CA ILE A 41 5.84 2.63 -0.12
C ILE A 41 6.22 3.67 0.94
N ASN A 42 6.02 3.37 2.23
CA ASN A 42 6.43 4.25 3.32
C ASN A 42 7.95 4.43 3.37
N VAL A 43 8.74 3.41 3.03
CA VAL A 43 10.20 3.55 2.85
C VAL A 43 10.50 4.51 1.71
N SER A 44 9.84 4.39 0.54
CA SER A 44 10.03 5.32 -0.58
C SER A 44 9.69 6.76 -0.20
N ARG A 45 8.60 6.96 0.55
CA ARG A 45 8.21 8.29 1.08
C ARG A 45 9.28 8.85 2.03
N ALA A 46 9.83 8.01 2.91
CA ALA A 46 10.91 8.41 3.83
C ALA A 46 12.21 8.75 3.07
N VAL A 47 12.61 7.94 2.09
CA VAL A 47 13.75 8.21 1.22
C VAL A 47 13.59 9.56 0.52
N LYS A 48 12.40 9.83 -0.04
CA LYS A 48 12.10 11.11 -0.68
C LYS A 48 12.20 12.28 0.29
N ALA A 49 11.65 12.16 1.50
CA ALA A 49 11.72 13.19 2.53
C ALA A 49 13.16 13.50 2.97
N LEU A 50 14.07 12.52 2.86
CA LEU A 50 15.49 12.67 3.13
C LEU A 50 16.30 13.16 1.92
N GLY A 51 15.65 13.53 0.81
CA GLY A 51 16.29 14.01 -0.41
C GLY A 51 16.89 12.91 -1.29
N GLY A 52 16.60 11.65 -1.01
CA GLY A 52 17.03 10.50 -1.80
C GLY A 52 16.05 10.14 -2.93
N ASN A 53 16.47 9.18 -3.76
CA ASN A 53 15.66 8.64 -4.85
C ASN A 53 15.40 7.15 -4.64
N SER A 54 14.16 6.76 -4.91
CA SER A 54 13.73 5.36 -4.90
C SER A 54 12.73 5.07 -6.00
N ILE A 55 12.55 3.79 -6.31
CA ILE A 55 11.47 3.30 -7.16
C ILE A 55 10.64 2.32 -6.33
N ALA A 56 9.33 2.52 -6.31
CA ALA A 56 8.40 1.63 -5.62
C ALA A 56 7.86 0.57 -6.60
N LEU A 57 8.16 -0.69 -6.32
CA LEU A 57 7.64 -1.86 -7.02
C LEU A 57 6.58 -2.55 -6.17
N GLY A 58 5.81 -3.43 -6.81
CA GLY A 58 4.80 -4.25 -6.17
C GLY A 58 3.56 -4.39 -7.04
N PHE A 59 2.43 -4.63 -6.41
CA PHE A 59 1.16 -4.84 -7.10
C PHE A 59 0.22 -3.65 -6.92
N THR A 60 -0.65 -3.43 -7.90
CA THR A 60 -1.73 -2.46 -7.81
C THR A 60 -2.96 -2.98 -8.54
N ALA A 61 -4.15 -2.49 -8.19
CA ALA A 61 -5.39 -3.00 -8.78
C ALA A 61 -6.49 -1.93 -8.82
N GLY A 62 -7.23 -1.94 -9.92
CA GLY A 62 -8.48 -1.20 -10.07
C GLY A 62 -8.40 0.31 -9.89
N THR A 63 -9.52 0.90 -9.50
CA THR A 63 -9.65 2.35 -9.34
C THR A 63 -8.79 2.87 -8.18
N ASN A 64 -8.78 2.16 -7.05
CA ASN A 64 -7.94 2.54 -5.90
C ASN A 64 -6.46 2.51 -6.25
N GLY A 65 -6.03 1.57 -7.12
CA GLY A 65 -4.65 1.52 -7.62
C GLY A 65 -4.29 2.74 -8.45
N ARG A 66 -5.21 3.24 -9.28
CA ARG A 66 -5.00 4.51 -10.01
C ARG A 66 -4.85 5.68 -9.07
N VAL A 67 -5.75 5.80 -8.08
CA VAL A 67 -5.67 6.86 -7.05
C VAL A 67 -4.31 6.81 -6.33
N MET A 68 -3.84 5.64 -5.95
CA MET A 68 -2.52 5.48 -5.32
C MET A 68 -1.39 5.97 -6.24
N LYS A 69 -1.40 5.58 -7.52
CA LYS A 69 -0.40 6.01 -8.51
C LYS A 69 -0.41 7.54 -8.70
N ASP A 70 -1.59 8.14 -8.77
CA ASP A 70 -1.74 9.60 -8.89
C ASP A 70 -1.14 10.33 -7.67
N MET A 71 -1.40 9.81 -6.46
CA MET A 71 -0.83 10.37 -5.23
C MET A 71 0.69 10.24 -5.17
N LEU A 72 1.26 9.11 -5.61
CA LEU A 72 2.71 8.92 -5.68
C LEU A 72 3.34 9.85 -6.71
N THR A 73 2.70 10.03 -7.87
CA THR A 73 3.14 10.99 -8.90
C THR A 73 3.13 12.42 -8.34
N ALA A 74 2.06 12.83 -7.64
CA ALA A 74 1.96 14.13 -7.02
C ALA A 74 3.03 14.37 -5.93
N ALA A 75 3.49 13.30 -5.27
CA ALA A 75 4.57 13.33 -4.29
C ALA A 75 5.98 13.20 -4.90
N ASP A 76 6.09 13.15 -6.22
CA ASP A 76 7.35 12.93 -6.97
C ASP A 76 8.08 11.65 -6.50
N ILE A 77 7.31 10.57 -6.33
CA ILE A 77 7.80 9.23 -6.01
C ILE A 77 7.63 8.35 -7.24
N HIS A 78 8.74 7.85 -7.76
CA HIS A 78 8.74 6.96 -8.92
C HIS A 78 8.23 5.57 -8.53
N TYR A 79 7.47 4.96 -9.42
CA TYR A 79 6.93 3.61 -9.23
C TYR A 79 6.91 2.82 -10.54
N ASP A 80 6.91 1.50 -10.41
CA ASP A 80 6.75 0.56 -11.51
C ASP A 80 5.96 -0.66 -11.02
N PHE A 81 4.66 -0.48 -10.79
CA PHE A 81 3.76 -1.50 -10.28
C PHE A 81 3.27 -2.45 -11.37
N VAL A 82 3.05 -3.69 -11.00
CA VAL A 82 2.29 -4.68 -11.78
C VAL A 82 0.80 -4.48 -11.51
N ASP A 83 0.03 -4.19 -12.56
CA ASP A 83 -1.44 -4.14 -12.46
C ASP A 83 -2.01 -5.56 -12.41
N VAL A 84 -2.82 -5.85 -11.40
CA VAL A 84 -3.47 -7.15 -11.19
C VAL A 84 -4.98 -7.01 -11.15
N ALA A 85 -5.70 -8.12 -11.19
CA ALA A 85 -7.15 -8.14 -11.11
C ALA A 85 -7.65 -7.71 -9.72
N GLY A 86 -8.87 -7.18 -9.66
CA GLY A 86 -9.53 -6.78 -8.42
C GLY A 86 -9.39 -5.31 -8.09
N GLN A 87 -9.28 -5.00 -6.81
CA GLN A 87 -9.15 -3.64 -6.29
C GLN A 87 -8.03 -3.57 -5.25
N LEU A 88 -7.28 -2.49 -5.26
CA LEU A 88 -6.36 -2.18 -4.18
C LEU A 88 -7.16 -1.99 -2.88
N ARG A 89 -6.71 -2.64 -1.81
CA ARG A 89 -7.36 -2.59 -0.50
C ARG A 89 -7.31 -1.20 0.12
N VAL A 90 -8.28 -0.94 1.00
CA VAL A 90 -8.30 0.25 1.86
C VAL A 90 -8.16 -0.21 3.31
N ASN A 91 -7.19 0.32 4.02
CA ASN A 91 -7.12 0.22 5.46
C ASN A 91 -7.77 1.46 6.06
N THR A 92 -8.69 1.28 6.99
CA THR A 92 -9.39 2.41 7.62
C THR A 92 -8.99 2.51 9.07
N GLN A 93 -8.48 3.67 9.47
CA GLN A 93 -8.19 4.04 10.85
C GLN A 93 -9.23 5.04 11.32
N ILE A 94 -9.84 4.80 12.46
CA ILE A 94 -10.79 5.70 13.11
C ILE A 94 -10.13 6.23 14.37
N LEU A 95 -9.94 7.55 14.41
CA LEU A 95 -9.37 8.27 15.53
C LEU A 95 -10.48 9.07 16.20
N ASP A 96 -10.75 8.81 17.49
CA ASP A 96 -11.77 9.50 18.24
C ASP A 96 -11.21 10.62 19.14
N ALA A 97 -12.10 11.46 19.64
CA ALA A 97 -11.73 12.64 20.44
C ALA A 97 -11.12 12.27 21.81
N GLN A 98 -11.22 11.03 22.28
CA GLN A 98 -10.65 10.56 23.54
C GLN A 98 -9.32 9.80 23.35
N GLY A 99 -8.79 9.79 22.14
CA GLY A 99 -7.55 9.08 21.81
C GLY A 99 -7.75 7.60 21.48
N GLY A 100 -9.01 7.17 21.29
CA GLY A 100 -9.31 5.84 20.78
C GLY A 100 -8.81 5.68 19.35
N HIS A 101 -8.23 4.52 19.05
CA HIS A 101 -7.71 4.17 17.73
C HIS A 101 -8.25 2.79 17.35
N THR A 102 -9.09 2.76 16.31
CA THR A 102 -9.67 1.53 15.79
C THR A 102 -9.26 1.36 14.34
N GLU A 103 -8.76 0.18 13.99
CA GLU A 103 -8.36 -0.16 12.62
C GLU A 103 -9.26 -1.22 12.02
N VAL A 104 -9.64 -1.03 10.76
CA VAL A 104 -10.33 -2.02 9.93
C VAL A 104 -9.54 -2.17 8.64
N ASN A 105 -8.85 -3.29 8.49
CA ASN A 105 -7.95 -3.54 7.38
C ASN A 105 -8.55 -4.58 6.43
N GLU A 106 -8.59 -4.25 5.14
CA GLU A 106 -9.00 -5.18 4.09
C GLU A 106 -7.86 -6.16 3.77
N PRO A 107 -8.17 -7.39 3.32
CA PRO A 107 -7.16 -8.42 3.06
C PRO A 107 -6.25 -8.11 1.86
N GLY A 108 -6.75 -7.45 0.84
CA GLY A 108 -6.06 -7.19 -0.42
C GLY A 108 -6.52 -8.10 -1.55
N SER A 109 -5.96 -7.88 -2.74
CA SER A 109 -6.25 -8.67 -3.94
C SER A 109 -5.60 -10.05 -3.85
N LYS A 110 -6.29 -11.06 -4.38
CA LYS A 110 -5.69 -12.38 -4.59
C LYS A 110 -4.73 -12.30 -5.78
N LEU A 111 -3.59 -12.92 -5.64
CA LEU A 111 -2.55 -12.99 -6.67
C LEU A 111 -2.37 -14.44 -7.10
N ASP A 112 -2.00 -14.62 -8.36
CA ASP A 112 -1.59 -15.91 -8.90
C ASP A 112 -0.08 -15.94 -9.21
N ASP A 113 0.42 -17.11 -9.59
CA ASP A 113 1.84 -17.29 -9.91
C ASP A 113 2.30 -16.41 -11.10
N ALA A 114 1.41 -16.14 -12.06
CA ALA A 114 1.73 -15.28 -13.20
C ALA A 114 1.92 -13.82 -12.78
N ASP A 115 1.19 -13.36 -11.76
CA ASP A 115 1.36 -12.04 -11.18
C ASP A 115 2.76 -11.90 -10.57
N PHE A 116 3.20 -12.90 -9.80
CA PHE A 116 4.53 -12.92 -9.21
C PHE A 116 5.64 -12.98 -10.26
N LEU A 117 5.48 -13.77 -11.32
CA LEU A 117 6.45 -13.80 -12.42
C LEU A 117 6.58 -12.42 -13.08
N ARG A 118 5.48 -11.72 -13.32
CA ARG A 118 5.50 -10.34 -13.85
C ARG A 118 6.22 -9.36 -12.92
N LEU A 119 6.10 -9.55 -11.59
CA LEU A 119 6.85 -8.72 -10.64
C LEU A 119 8.35 -9.02 -10.70
N ILE A 120 8.72 -10.29 -10.81
CA ILE A 120 10.13 -10.70 -10.95
C ILE A 120 10.73 -10.08 -12.21
N ASP A 121 10.06 -10.19 -13.38
CA ASP A 121 10.50 -9.57 -14.64
C ASP A 121 10.71 -8.05 -14.49
N ARG A 122 9.84 -7.37 -13.70
CA ARG A 122 10.02 -5.94 -13.38
C ARG A 122 11.26 -5.70 -12.54
N MET A 123 11.48 -6.53 -11.52
CA MET A 123 12.64 -6.41 -10.63
C MET A 123 13.96 -6.61 -11.39
N GLU A 124 13.98 -7.49 -12.38
CA GLU A 124 15.18 -7.74 -13.21
C GLU A 124 15.69 -6.48 -13.93
N ASN A 125 14.81 -5.54 -14.28
CA ASN A 125 15.19 -4.27 -14.89
C ASN A 125 16.00 -3.36 -13.95
N TYR A 126 16.04 -3.69 -12.67
CA TYR A 126 16.71 -2.90 -11.63
C TYR A 126 17.88 -3.64 -10.96
N LEU A 127 18.33 -4.78 -11.53
CA LEU A 127 19.44 -5.58 -11.00
C LEU A 127 20.80 -4.97 -11.43
N ASP A 128 21.09 -3.79 -10.88
CA ASP A 128 22.37 -3.10 -11.10
C ASP A 128 23.24 -3.12 -9.84
N GLU A 129 24.57 -3.11 -10.03
CA GLU A 129 25.52 -2.94 -8.92
C GLU A 129 25.24 -1.62 -8.18
N GLY A 130 25.06 -1.70 -6.85
CA GLY A 130 24.77 -0.56 -6.00
C GLY A 130 23.28 -0.26 -5.82
N ASN A 131 22.36 -0.99 -6.42
CA ASN A 131 20.96 -0.95 -6.08
C ASN A 131 20.68 -1.79 -4.81
N ILE A 132 19.84 -1.23 -3.93
CA ILE A 132 19.44 -1.87 -2.68
C ILE A 132 17.95 -2.20 -2.76
N PHE A 133 17.60 -3.48 -2.66
CA PHE A 133 16.22 -3.93 -2.63
C PHE A 133 15.71 -4.01 -1.19
N VAL A 134 14.57 -3.37 -0.94
CA VAL A 134 13.89 -3.36 0.36
C VAL A 134 12.52 -4.00 0.21
N LEU A 135 12.41 -5.26 0.57
CA LEU A 135 11.13 -5.98 0.62
C LEU A 135 10.51 -5.77 2.01
N ALA A 136 9.36 -5.11 2.07
CA ALA A 136 8.72 -4.78 3.34
C ALA A 136 7.18 -4.81 3.25
N GLY A 137 6.55 -5.26 4.32
CA GLY A 137 5.09 -5.31 4.47
C GLY A 137 4.54 -6.72 4.57
N SER A 138 3.22 -6.81 4.60
CA SER A 138 2.50 -8.08 4.60
C SER A 138 2.44 -8.68 3.19
N THR A 139 2.24 -9.99 3.14
CA THR A 139 1.87 -10.68 1.91
C THR A 139 0.36 -10.54 1.66
N PRO A 140 -0.08 -10.50 0.40
CA PRO A 140 -1.50 -10.61 0.06
C PRO A 140 -2.06 -11.98 0.50
N PRO A 141 -3.40 -12.11 0.61
CA PRO A 141 -4.00 -13.40 0.89
C PRO A 141 -3.63 -14.37 -0.23
N GLU A 142 -3.00 -15.47 0.15
CA GLU A 142 -2.70 -16.55 -0.77
C GLU A 142 -3.96 -17.39 -1.02
N ASP A 143 -4.23 -17.71 -2.27
CA ASP A 143 -5.03 -18.86 -2.61
C ASP A 143 -4.11 -20.07 -2.50
N ARG A 144 -3.67 -20.41 -1.26
CA ARG A 144 -2.95 -21.64 -1.01
C ARG A 144 -3.88 -22.81 -1.26
N LYS A 145 -3.95 -23.27 -2.48
CA LYS A 145 -4.12 -24.71 -2.68
C LYS A 145 -2.84 -25.31 -2.14
N SER A 146 -2.94 -25.86 -0.93
CA SER A 146 -1.88 -26.60 -0.27
C SER A 146 -1.16 -27.47 -1.28
N VAL A 147 0.10 -27.15 -1.56
CA VAL A 147 1.02 -28.13 -2.10
C VAL A 147 1.41 -28.98 -0.90
N VAL A 148 0.77 -30.14 -0.79
CA VAL A 148 1.22 -31.25 0.05
C VAL A 148 2.36 -31.94 -0.66
#